data_8654dfa58a2231d0fd2e7c2a140a6dd8
#
_entry.id   8654dfa58a2231d0fd2e7c2a140a6dd8
#
_cell.length_a   1.000
_cell.length_b   1.000
_cell.length_c   1.000
_cell.angle_alpha   90.00
_cell.angle_beta   90.00
_cell.angle_gamma   90.00
#
_symmetry.space_group_name_H-M   'P 1'
#
loop_
_entity.id
_entity.type
_entity.pdbx_description
1 polymer ?
#
loop_
_entity_poly.entity_id
_entity_poly.type
_entity_poly.pdbx_seq_one_letter_code
_entity_poly.pdbx_strand_id
1 'polypeptide(L)'
;MSRMFLIRLLVCSALLACSAVATAAPYPLGSMTCADIGKFASEAMGWRKEGQSKDQALAALEKRSYNDPVEKKNLTNVLDLVFGSYGRNWSVESAGNVMRNDCETGR
;
A
#
# COMPACT_ATOMS: atom_id res chain seq x y z
N MET A 1 31.90 30.71 27.33
CA MET A 1 31.10 29.87 27.96
C MET A 1 29.79 29.60 27.36
N SER A 2 29.09 30.56 27.03
CA SER A 2 27.75 30.34 26.51
C SER A 2 27.72 29.62 25.18
N ARG A 3 28.78 29.60 24.51
CA ARG A 3 28.73 28.98 23.22
C ARG A 3 28.45 27.51 23.32
N MET A 4 28.63 26.94 24.41
CA MET A 4 28.32 25.56 24.55
C MET A 4 26.89 25.29 24.29
N PHE A 5 26.04 26.16 24.66
CA PHE A 5 24.60 25.94 24.48
C PHE A 5 24.23 25.74 23.07
N LEU A 6 24.93 26.45 22.21
CA LEU A 6 24.62 26.38 20.83
C LEU A 6 24.75 24.98 20.30
N ILE A 7 25.72 24.32 20.80
CA ILE A 7 25.97 22.99 20.36
C ILE A 7 24.88 22.05 20.64
N ARG A 8 24.29 22.18 21.77
CA ARG A 8 23.24 21.31 22.11
C ARG A 8 22.05 21.48 21.21
N LEU A 9 21.84 22.68 20.82
CA LEU A 9 20.73 22.95 19.96
C LEU A 9 20.86 22.21 18.67
N LEU A 10 22.07 22.11 18.20
CA LEU A 10 22.30 21.41 16.95
C LEU A 10 21.93 19.97 17.06
N VAL A 11 22.20 19.40 18.18
CA VAL A 11 21.90 18.02 18.38
C VAL A 11 20.43 17.75 18.27
N CYS A 12 19.66 18.63 18.83
CA CYS A 12 18.23 18.45 18.75
C CYS A 12 17.74 18.47 17.34
N SER A 13 18.34 19.27 16.54
CA SER A 13 17.93 19.33 15.15
C SER A 13 18.13 18.01 14.46
N ALA A 14 19.20 17.37 14.78
CA ALA A 14 19.49 16.11 14.13
C ALA A 14 18.41 15.08 14.37
N LEU A 15 17.82 15.12 15.50
CA LEU A 15 16.80 14.15 15.82
C LEU A 15 15.59 14.28 14.98
N LEU A 16 15.32 15.47 14.56
CA LEU A 16 14.14 15.70 13.76
C LEU A 16 14.18 14.94 12.47
N ALA A 17 15.35 14.79 11.93
CA ALA A 17 15.48 14.12 10.67
C ALA A 17 14.99 12.70 10.77
N CYS A 18 15.10 12.10 11.90
CA CYS A 18 14.72 10.71 12.03
C CYS A 18 13.24 10.50 11.91
N SER A 19 12.48 11.47 12.29
CA SER A 19 11.05 11.29 12.25
C SER A 19 10.53 11.26 10.84
N ALA A 20 11.31 11.70 9.89
CA ALA A 20 10.86 11.72 8.52
C ALA A 20 10.72 10.33 7.95
N VAL A 21 11.25 9.35 8.64
CA VAL A 21 11.21 8.00 8.12
C VAL A 21 10.01 7.23 8.55
N ALA A 22 9.09 7.87 9.17
CA ALA A 22 8.00 7.18 9.80
C ALA A 22 6.94 6.62 8.86
N THR A 23 7.05 6.87 7.57
CA THR A 23 5.99 6.48 6.65
C THR A 23 6.26 5.13 6.02
N ALA A 24 6.30 4.11 6.81
CA ALA A 24 6.50 2.78 6.28
C ALA A 24 5.15 2.14 5.98
N ALA A 25 5.11 1.32 4.95
CA ALA A 25 3.91 0.56 4.66
C ALA A 25 3.61 -0.39 5.81
N PRO A 26 2.33 -0.74 6.03
CA PRO A 26 1.95 -1.61 7.15
C PRO A 26 2.38 -3.06 6.94
N TYR A 27 2.91 -3.39 5.79
CA TYR A 27 3.32 -4.75 5.45
C TYR A 27 4.48 -4.70 4.48
N PRO A 28 5.23 -5.78 4.34
CA PRO A 28 6.31 -5.82 3.38
C PRO A 28 5.78 -5.64 1.96
N LEU A 29 6.42 -4.79 1.20
CA LEU A 29 6.01 -4.54 -0.18
C LEU A 29 6.80 -5.36 -1.20
N GLY A 30 7.96 -5.88 -0.81
CA GLY A 30 8.82 -6.53 -1.77
C GLY A 30 9.26 -5.52 -2.82
N SER A 31 9.11 -5.87 -4.08
CA SER A 31 9.46 -4.98 -5.18
C SER A 31 8.32 -4.03 -5.57
N MET A 32 7.17 -4.13 -4.90
CA MET A 32 6.04 -3.28 -5.21
C MET A 32 6.13 -1.93 -4.53
N THR A 33 5.42 -0.96 -5.08
CA THR A 33 5.24 0.35 -4.45
C THR A 33 3.79 0.50 -4.02
N CYS A 34 3.50 1.52 -3.20
CA CYS A 34 2.12 1.80 -2.84
C CYS A 34 1.30 2.21 -4.06
N ALA A 35 1.94 2.83 -5.05
CA ALA A 35 1.26 3.13 -6.30
C ALA A 35 0.84 1.84 -7.02
N ASP A 36 1.68 0.81 -6.98
CA ASP A 36 1.34 -0.48 -7.58
C ASP A 36 0.15 -1.11 -6.88
N ILE A 37 0.10 -1.01 -5.56
CA ILE A 37 -1.02 -1.53 -4.78
C ILE A 37 -2.31 -0.86 -5.20
N GLY A 38 -2.29 0.47 -5.31
CA GLY A 38 -3.48 1.21 -5.74
C GLY A 38 -3.90 0.87 -7.16
N LYS A 39 -2.93 0.74 -8.04
CA LYS A 39 -3.22 0.41 -9.44
C LYS A 39 -3.89 -0.96 -9.54
N PHE A 40 -3.39 -1.92 -8.79
CA PHE A 40 -4.00 -3.24 -8.81
C PHE A 40 -5.40 -3.22 -8.19
N ALA A 41 -5.61 -2.43 -7.15
CA ALA A 41 -6.93 -2.33 -6.55
C ALA A 41 -7.95 -1.80 -7.54
N SER A 42 -7.58 -0.81 -8.35
CA SER A 42 -8.45 -0.31 -9.41
C SER A 42 -8.74 -1.39 -10.45
N GLU A 43 -7.73 -2.14 -10.83
CA GLU A 43 -7.89 -3.21 -11.79
C GLU A 43 -8.86 -4.27 -11.24
N ALA A 44 -8.66 -4.66 -10.01
CA ALA A 44 -9.49 -5.67 -9.36
C ALA A 44 -10.94 -5.18 -9.22
N MET A 45 -11.12 -3.92 -8.89
CA MET A 45 -12.47 -3.37 -8.81
C MET A 45 -13.14 -3.36 -10.18
N GLY A 46 -12.37 -3.12 -11.23
CA GLY A 46 -12.89 -3.24 -12.58
C GLY A 46 -13.42 -4.64 -12.85
N TRP A 47 -12.68 -5.65 -12.43
CA TRP A 47 -13.13 -7.05 -12.58
C TRP A 47 -14.45 -7.27 -11.84
N ARG A 48 -14.53 -6.78 -10.60
CA ARG A 48 -15.74 -6.93 -9.81
C ARG A 48 -16.94 -6.26 -10.49
N LYS A 49 -16.74 -5.07 -11.02
CA LYS A 49 -17.79 -4.33 -11.70
C LYS A 49 -18.23 -5.00 -12.99
N GLU A 50 -17.33 -5.75 -13.61
CA GLU A 50 -17.65 -6.51 -14.81
C GLU A 50 -18.34 -7.83 -14.52
N GLY A 51 -18.55 -8.14 -13.26
CA GLY A 51 -19.24 -9.35 -12.88
C GLY A 51 -18.37 -10.54 -12.57
N GLN A 52 -17.05 -10.39 -12.52
CA GLN A 52 -16.18 -11.49 -12.15
C GLN A 52 -16.37 -11.81 -10.66
N SER A 53 -16.25 -13.09 -10.34
CA SER A 53 -16.26 -13.53 -8.96
C SER A 53 -14.85 -13.42 -8.38
N LYS A 54 -14.76 -13.46 -7.06
CA LYS A 54 -13.47 -13.47 -6.38
C LYS A 54 -12.65 -14.67 -6.83
N ASP A 55 -13.28 -15.83 -7.01
CA ASP A 55 -12.57 -17.02 -7.43
C ASP A 55 -11.98 -16.87 -8.82
N GLN A 56 -12.69 -16.22 -9.73
CA GLN A 56 -12.16 -15.94 -11.04
C GLN A 56 -10.97 -15.01 -10.97
N ALA A 57 -11.05 -13.99 -10.11
CA ALA A 57 -9.96 -13.06 -9.94
C ALA A 57 -8.73 -13.74 -9.33
N LEU A 58 -8.92 -14.63 -8.37
CA LEU A 58 -7.83 -15.39 -7.78
C LEU A 58 -7.17 -16.28 -8.82
N ALA A 59 -7.98 -16.89 -9.69
CA ALA A 59 -7.43 -17.72 -10.77
C ALA A 59 -6.54 -16.88 -11.70
N ALA A 60 -6.93 -15.65 -11.96
CA ALA A 60 -6.14 -14.77 -12.79
C ALA A 60 -4.80 -14.45 -12.14
N LEU A 61 -4.78 -14.29 -10.82
CA LEU A 61 -3.53 -14.05 -10.10
C LEU A 61 -2.58 -15.23 -10.20
N GLU A 62 -3.13 -16.45 -10.18
CA GLU A 62 -2.29 -17.64 -10.27
C GLU A 62 -1.51 -17.72 -11.58
N LYS A 63 -1.99 -17.05 -12.61
CA LYS A 63 -1.38 -17.08 -13.92
C LYS A 63 -0.33 -15.99 -14.11
N ARG A 64 -0.20 -15.07 -13.18
CA ARG A 64 0.77 -13.98 -13.29
C ARG A 64 2.16 -14.46 -12.91
N SER A 65 3.16 -13.80 -13.49
CA SER A 65 4.54 -13.97 -13.05
C SER A 65 4.85 -12.94 -11.97
N TYR A 66 5.57 -13.36 -10.95
CA TYR A 66 5.90 -12.49 -9.83
C TYR A 66 7.40 -12.42 -9.65
N ASN A 67 7.91 -11.25 -9.26
CA ASN A 67 9.32 -11.09 -8.96
C ASN A 67 9.68 -11.74 -7.63
N ASP A 68 8.72 -11.79 -6.70
CA ASP A 68 8.94 -12.45 -5.43
C ASP A 68 7.59 -12.87 -4.84
N PRO A 69 7.61 -13.80 -3.85
CA PRO A 69 6.36 -14.32 -3.27
C PRO A 69 5.56 -13.26 -2.52
N VAL A 70 6.21 -12.18 -2.09
CA VAL A 70 5.52 -11.13 -1.37
C VAL A 70 4.52 -10.42 -2.25
N GLU A 71 4.83 -10.27 -3.53
CA GLU A 71 3.93 -9.63 -4.46
C GLU A 71 2.60 -10.38 -4.56
N LYS A 72 2.67 -11.68 -4.74
CA LYS A 72 1.46 -12.48 -4.87
C LYS A 72 0.61 -12.38 -3.61
N LYS A 73 1.26 -12.42 -2.45
CA LYS A 73 0.56 -12.31 -1.19
C LYS A 73 -0.15 -10.96 -1.07
N ASN A 74 0.54 -9.89 -1.43
CA ASN A 74 -0.04 -8.56 -1.35
C ASN A 74 -1.23 -8.40 -2.29
N LEU A 75 -1.10 -8.90 -3.52
CA LEU A 75 -2.20 -8.80 -4.46
C LEU A 75 -3.40 -9.64 -4.04
N THR A 76 -3.15 -10.80 -3.43
CA THR A 76 -4.23 -11.61 -2.89
C THR A 76 -4.98 -10.86 -1.79
N ASN A 77 -4.24 -10.18 -0.91
CA ASN A 77 -4.86 -9.40 0.15
C ASN A 77 -5.69 -8.24 -0.40
N VAL A 78 -5.20 -7.59 -1.44
CA VAL A 78 -5.96 -6.52 -2.09
C VAL A 78 -7.25 -7.08 -2.68
N LEU A 79 -7.19 -8.25 -3.31
CA LEU A 79 -8.39 -8.88 -3.84
C LEU A 79 -9.41 -9.15 -2.74
N ASP A 80 -8.94 -9.63 -1.59
CA ASP A 80 -9.86 -9.92 -0.50
C ASP A 80 -10.62 -8.67 -0.06
N LEU A 81 -9.95 -7.53 -0.03
CA LEU A 81 -10.59 -6.28 0.36
C LEU A 81 -11.53 -5.76 -0.74
N VAL A 82 -11.07 -5.79 -1.97
CA VAL A 82 -11.85 -5.27 -3.09
C VAL A 82 -13.14 -6.08 -3.30
N PHE A 83 -13.04 -7.40 -3.19
CA PHE A 83 -14.20 -8.28 -3.39
C PHE A 83 -15.01 -8.52 -2.12
N GLY A 84 -14.54 -7.99 -0.99
CA GLY A 84 -15.25 -8.13 0.27
C GLY A 84 -16.21 -6.98 0.52
N SER A 85 -16.68 -6.90 1.76
CA SER A 85 -17.63 -5.86 2.13
C SER A 85 -17.03 -4.47 2.09
N TYR A 86 -15.73 -4.34 2.30
CA TYR A 86 -15.08 -3.04 2.23
C TYR A 86 -15.24 -2.42 0.85
N GLY A 87 -15.05 -3.20 -0.18
CA GLY A 87 -15.09 -2.68 -1.55
C GLY A 87 -16.48 -2.52 -2.11
N ARG A 88 -17.50 -2.88 -1.37
CA ARG A 88 -18.85 -2.89 -1.90
C ARG A 88 -19.29 -1.60 -2.55
N ASN A 89 -18.93 -0.48 -1.96
CA ASN A 89 -19.36 0.83 -2.44
C ASN A 89 -18.26 1.62 -3.14
N TRP A 90 -17.13 0.99 -3.42
CA TRP A 90 -16.04 1.67 -4.09
C TRP A 90 -16.27 1.72 -5.59
N SER A 91 -15.82 2.80 -6.20
CA SER A 91 -15.65 2.87 -7.64
C SER A 91 -14.27 2.34 -7.98
N VAL A 92 -14.01 2.17 -9.27
CA VAL A 92 -12.68 1.78 -9.73
C VAL A 92 -11.63 2.79 -9.23
N GLU A 93 -11.95 4.07 -9.36
CA GLU A 93 -11.02 5.11 -8.94
C GLU A 93 -10.84 5.14 -7.43
N SER A 94 -11.93 5.07 -6.67
CA SER A 94 -11.81 5.14 -5.22
C SER A 94 -11.11 3.92 -4.63
N ALA A 95 -11.27 2.76 -5.24
CA ALA A 95 -10.57 1.57 -4.79
C ALA A 95 -9.06 1.80 -4.85
N GLY A 96 -8.59 2.35 -5.96
CA GLY A 96 -7.17 2.64 -6.10
C GLY A 96 -6.69 3.67 -5.10
N ASN A 97 -7.46 4.74 -4.93
CA ASN A 97 -7.07 5.82 -4.03
C ASN A 97 -7.03 5.35 -2.57
N VAL A 98 -8.03 4.59 -2.15
CA VAL A 98 -8.09 4.09 -0.78
C VAL A 98 -6.92 3.15 -0.49
N MET A 99 -6.68 2.19 -1.37
CA MET A 99 -5.63 1.21 -1.12
C MET A 99 -4.24 1.83 -1.19
N ARG A 100 -4.02 2.74 -2.11
CA ARG A 100 -2.76 3.45 -2.19
C ARG A 100 -2.55 4.30 -0.94
N ASN A 101 -3.56 5.04 -0.53
CA ASN A 101 -3.47 5.91 0.63
C ASN A 101 -3.20 5.12 1.91
N ASP A 102 -3.90 4.01 2.09
CA ASP A 102 -3.68 3.17 3.26
C ASP A 102 -2.26 2.61 3.29
N CYS A 103 -1.74 2.24 2.15
CA CYS A 103 -0.37 1.78 2.04
C CYS A 103 0.61 2.89 2.43
N GLU A 104 0.39 4.10 1.91
CA GLU A 104 1.30 5.24 2.15
C GLU A 104 1.25 5.73 3.59
N THR A 105 0.12 5.62 4.23
CA THR A 105 -0.04 6.11 5.60
C THR A 105 0.26 5.05 6.65
N GLY A 106 0.50 3.82 6.25
CA GLY A 106 0.80 2.75 7.20
C GLY A 106 -0.40 2.23 7.93
N ARG A 107 -1.57 2.31 7.34
CA ARG A 107 -2.79 1.83 8.01
C ARG A 107 -3.40 0.63 7.36
#